data_a5e13d2d5553d35c127a4ec107098dfc
#
_entry.id   a5e13d2d5553d35c127a4ec107098dfc
#
_cell.length_a   1.000
_cell.length_b   1.000
_cell.length_c   1.000
_cell.angle_alpha   90.00
_cell.angle_beta   90.00
_cell.angle_gamma   90.00
#
_symmetry.space_group_name_H-M   'P 1'
#
loop_
_entity.id
_entity.type
_entity.pdbx_description
1 polymer ?
#
loop_
_entity_poly.entity_id
_entity_poly.type
_entity_poly.pdbx_seq_one_letter_code
_entity_poly.pdbx_strand_id
1 'polypeptide(L)'
;MRTLIAFEEARQIVLDAARVVGPEAVRLGDAVGRTLAAPVTSRDDLPPFDTSAMDGWAVRLGDVRDLPAVLPVVATVHAGEVPAATLAPGTAIAVMTGAPLPSGTEAVAPVEWGTASEGRLRLDRAPEAGQFIRRRGEALREGEEVLPSGTAVTPGAIGLLASLGVHEVAVRRRPRVAVVATGDELVGVDEAPGPGQIRDANGPGLAAQVAAAGGAVVGTLVARDTSASVSAALAACTEADVLVFAGGVSMGERDLVRTELERRGVTWSFWKVAQRPGKPLAFGVLDGRPVLGLPGNPVSAAVCFEVYARPLLSACLGHADPLPHSEAGRLDAALPTAAGLHTFARVTARRDESGVLRLRPAGAQGSHVARSLLDSDGLAHLPASWDAAEAGAEVTFQRWAW
;
A
#
# COMPACT_ATOMS: atom_id res chain seq x y z
N MET A 1 -32.56 -5.16 9.80
CA MET A 1 -31.16 -5.41 10.23
C MET A 1 -30.90 -6.91 10.25
N ARG A 2 -29.81 -7.37 9.57
CA ARG A 2 -29.40 -8.79 9.56
C ARG A 2 -28.61 -9.11 10.84
N THR A 3 -28.60 -10.35 11.28
CA THR A 3 -27.86 -10.74 12.48
C THR A 3 -27.14 -12.08 12.28
N LEU A 4 -25.94 -12.21 12.85
CA LEU A 4 -25.09 -13.38 12.77
C LEU A 4 -24.82 -13.85 11.32
N ILE A 5 -24.47 -12.89 10.47
CA ILE A 5 -24.14 -13.15 9.06
C ILE A 5 -22.71 -13.70 8.90
N ALA A 6 -22.40 -14.32 7.76
CA ALA A 6 -21.06 -14.81 7.45
C ALA A 6 -20.06 -13.66 7.36
N PHE A 7 -18.77 -13.97 7.63
CA PHE A 7 -17.67 -13.01 7.57
C PHE A 7 -17.57 -12.35 6.18
N GLU A 8 -17.59 -13.16 5.13
CA GLU A 8 -17.45 -12.70 3.74
C GLU A 8 -18.60 -11.77 3.34
N GLU A 9 -19.84 -12.11 3.75
CA GLU A 9 -21.01 -11.27 3.50
C GLU A 9 -20.90 -9.93 4.24
N ALA A 10 -20.48 -9.97 5.51
CA ALA A 10 -20.28 -8.76 6.32
C ALA A 10 -19.24 -7.84 5.68
N ARG A 11 -18.10 -8.40 5.24
CA ARG A 11 -17.03 -7.64 4.59
C ARG A 11 -17.49 -7.01 3.28
N GLN A 12 -18.26 -7.75 2.48
CA GLN A 12 -18.80 -7.20 1.24
C GLN A 12 -19.74 -6.02 1.49
N ILE A 13 -20.65 -6.13 2.46
CA ILE A 13 -21.57 -5.02 2.85
C ILE A 13 -20.77 -3.77 3.28
N VAL A 14 -19.66 -3.96 4.01
CA VAL A 14 -18.79 -2.86 4.42
C VAL A 14 -18.10 -2.22 3.21
N LEU A 15 -17.58 -3.03 2.27
CA LEU A 15 -16.93 -2.53 1.06
C LEU A 15 -17.90 -1.80 0.14
N ASP A 16 -19.12 -2.29 -0.02
CA ASP A 16 -20.16 -1.67 -0.86
C ASP A 16 -20.57 -0.26 -0.37
N ALA A 17 -20.30 0.04 0.90
CA ALA A 17 -20.54 1.37 1.48
C ALA A 17 -19.38 2.34 1.29
N ALA A 18 -18.27 1.90 0.70
CA ALA A 18 -17.11 2.76 0.46
C ALA A 18 -17.45 3.91 -0.50
N ARG A 19 -16.99 5.10 -0.17
CA ARG A 19 -17.06 6.28 -1.04
C ARG A 19 -15.66 6.77 -1.32
N VAL A 20 -15.26 6.75 -2.58
CA VAL A 20 -13.95 7.23 -2.99
C VAL A 20 -13.84 8.72 -2.65
N VAL A 21 -12.80 9.05 -1.89
CA VAL A 21 -12.54 10.43 -1.45
C VAL A 21 -12.00 11.29 -2.59
N GLY A 22 -12.20 12.61 -2.48
CA GLY A 22 -11.76 13.57 -3.49
C GLY A 22 -10.23 13.64 -3.67
N PRO A 23 -9.76 14.28 -4.74
CA PRO A 23 -8.35 14.51 -4.98
C PRO A 23 -7.81 15.68 -4.16
N GLU A 24 -6.50 15.67 -3.95
CA GLU A 24 -5.69 16.82 -3.53
C GLU A 24 -4.36 16.81 -4.29
N ALA A 25 -3.78 17.97 -4.51
CA ALA A 25 -2.46 18.09 -5.12
C ALA A 25 -1.39 18.06 -4.02
N VAL A 26 -0.34 17.27 -4.24
CA VAL A 26 0.81 17.21 -3.33
C VAL A 26 2.12 17.27 -4.10
N ARG A 27 3.17 17.81 -3.49
CA ARG A 27 4.51 17.75 -4.05
C ARG A 27 4.96 16.31 -4.22
N LEU A 28 5.72 16.05 -5.26
CA LEU A 28 6.19 14.68 -5.57
C LEU A 28 6.86 14.00 -4.36
N GLY A 29 7.69 14.73 -3.60
CA GLY A 29 8.36 14.19 -2.41
C GLY A 29 7.41 13.77 -1.27
N ASP A 30 6.21 14.36 -1.21
CA ASP A 30 5.18 14.08 -0.19
C ASP A 30 4.18 13.00 -0.65
N ALA A 31 4.36 12.48 -1.87
CA ALA A 31 3.42 11.55 -2.49
C ALA A 31 3.65 10.07 -2.10
N VAL A 32 4.78 9.71 -1.50
CA VAL A 32 5.08 8.31 -1.12
C VAL A 32 3.96 7.75 -0.22
N GLY A 33 3.46 6.56 -0.57
CA GLY A 33 2.37 5.89 0.15
C GLY A 33 0.99 6.52 -0.07
N ARG A 34 0.88 7.53 -0.95
CA ARG A 34 -0.40 8.09 -1.38
C ARG A 34 -0.93 7.33 -2.61
N THR A 35 -2.21 7.48 -2.89
CA THR A 35 -2.87 6.85 -4.04
C THR A 35 -3.15 7.90 -5.11
N LEU A 36 -2.75 7.66 -6.35
CA LEU A 36 -3.03 8.57 -7.47
C LEU A 36 -4.54 8.73 -7.70
N ALA A 37 -4.98 9.97 -7.80
CA ALA A 37 -6.38 10.31 -8.09
C ALA A 37 -6.67 10.40 -9.58
N ALA A 38 -5.63 10.60 -10.40
CA ALA A 38 -5.69 10.66 -11.85
C ALA A 38 -4.49 9.90 -12.45
N PRO A 39 -4.60 9.41 -13.68
CA PRO A 39 -3.45 8.83 -14.36
C PRO A 39 -2.36 9.88 -14.58
N VAL A 40 -1.11 9.45 -14.62
CA VAL A 40 0.02 10.29 -15.01
C VAL A 40 0.49 9.84 -16.38
N THR A 41 0.57 10.78 -17.32
CA THR A 41 1.10 10.56 -18.67
C THR A 41 2.48 11.21 -18.81
N SER A 42 3.34 10.61 -19.62
CA SER A 42 4.65 11.18 -19.95
C SER A 42 4.46 12.45 -20.78
N ARG A 43 5.19 13.51 -20.43
CA ARG A 43 5.23 14.77 -21.19
C ARG A 43 6.37 14.80 -22.18
N ASP A 44 7.33 13.89 -22.03
CA ASP A 44 8.54 13.79 -22.83
C ASP A 44 8.85 12.34 -23.17
N ASP A 45 9.64 12.13 -24.23
CA ASP A 45 10.24 10.84 -24.52
C ASP A 45 11.33 10.51 -23.47
N LEU A 46 11.44 9.24 -23.09
CA LEU A 46 12.51 8.76 -22.20
C LEU A 46 13.28 7.61 -22.87
N PRO A 47 14.58 7.74 -23.17
CA PRO A 47 15.37 8.98 -23.08
C PRO A 47 14.93 10.03 -24.09
N PRO A 48 15.22 11.34 -23.88
CA PRO A 48 14.75 12.42 -24.74
C PRO A 48 15.50 12.51 -26.09
N PHE A 49 16.59 11.80 -26.26
CA PHE A 49 17.41 11.71 -27.48
C PHE A 49 18.16 10.38 -27.52
N ASP A 50 18.71 10.00 -28.68
CA ASP A 50 19.55 8.80 -28.80
C ASP A 50 20.81 8.97 -27.94
N THR A 51 21.11 7.99 -27.06
CA THR A 51 22.24 8.05 -26.13
C THR A 51 23.12 6.81 -26.23
N SER A 52 24.39 6.95 -25.86
CA SER A 52 25.28 5.81 -25.71
C SER A 52 24.90 4.97 -24.47
N ALA A 53 24.79 3.67 -24.66
CA ALA A 53 24.64 2.71 -23.55
C ALA A 53 25.96 2.34 -22.86
N MET A 54 27.10 2.64 -23.49
CA MET A 54 28.43 2.28 -23.04
C MET A 54 29.42 3.44 -23.22
N ASP A 55 30.49 3.45 -22.47
CA ASP A 55 31.68 4.23 -22.80
C ASP A 55 32.35 3.60 -24.03
N GLY A 56 32.62 4.38 -25.04
CA GLY A 56 33.12 3.82 -26.29
C GLY A 56 33.29 4.85 -27.42
N TRP A 57 33.13 4.37 -28.62
CA TRP A 57 33.27 5.18 -29.84
C TRP A 57 32.00 5.04 -30.71
N ALA A 58 31.42 6.16 -31.06
CA ALA A 58 30.40 6.26 -32.10
C ALA A 58 31.09 5.98 -33.45
N VAL A 59 30.57 5.02 -34.21
CA VAL A 59 31.12 4.58 -35.49
C VAL A 59 30.04 4.42 -36.54
N ARG A 60 30.42 4.48 -37.82
CA ARG A 60 29.63 4.05 -38.96
C ARG A 60 30.03 2.62 -39.31
N LEU A 61 29.07 1.78 -39.62
CA LEU A 61 29.30 0.34 -39.88
C LEU A 61 30.18 0.10 -41.12
N GLY A 62 30.04 1.01 -42.11
CA GLY A 62 30.88 0.95 -43.32
C GLY A 62 32.37 1.10 -43.06
N ASP A 63 32.74 1.87 -42.03
CA ASP A 63 34.12 2.23 -41.73
C ASP A 63 34.84 1.17 -40.85
N VAL A 64 34.08 0.20 -40.33
CA VAL A 64 34.57 -0.85 -39.40
C VAL A 64 34.33 -2.28 -39.92
N ARG A 65 34.08 -2.45 -41.24
CA ARG A 65 33.89 -3.78 -41.86
C ARG A 65 35.13 -4.61 -41.85
N ASP A 66 36.25 -3.97 -42.21
CA ASP A 66 37.56 -4.64 -42.31
C ASP A 66 38.36 -4.37 -41.03
N LEU A 67 38.59 -5.44 -40.25
CA LEU A 67 39.27 -5.37 -38.97
C LEU A 67 40.71 -5.84 -39.07
N PRO A 68 41.65 -5.25 -38.28
CA PRO A 68 41.41 -4.11 -37.38
C PRO A 68 41.19 -2.81 -38.15
N ALA A 69 40.15 -2.06 -37.78
CA ALA A 69 39.90 -0.73 -38.34
C ALA A 69 40.66 0.34 -37.58
N VAL A 70 41.25 1.32 -38.32
CA VAL A 70 42.04 2.41 -37.72
C VAL A 70 41.39 3.74 -38.15
N LEU A 71 40.75 4.46 -37.18
CA LEU A 71 40.02 5.68 -37.44
C LEU A 71 40.58 6.85 -36.63
N PRO A 72 40.64 8.08 -37.17
CA PRO A 72 40.91 9.26 -36.36
C PRO A 72 39.75 9.51 -35.40
N VAL A 73 40.03 9.79 -34.11
CA VAL A 73 39.08 10.25 -33.12
C VAL A 73 39.02 11.77 -33.19
N VAL A 74 37.92 12.30 -33.70
CA VAL A 74 37.81 13.74 -34.04
C VAL A 74 37.19 14.59 -32.95
N ALA A 75 36.47 13.97 -31.99
CA ALA A 75 35.88 14.63 -30.86
C ALA A 75 35.60 13.63 -29.71
N THR A 76 35.23 14.20 -28.54
CA THR A 76 34.68 13.44 -27.41
C THR A 76 33.38 14.12 -26.99
N VAL A 77 32.36 13.34 -26.65
CA VAL A 77 31.06 13.84 -26.15
C VAL A 77 30.79 13.25 -24.79
N HIS A 78 30.64 14.10 -23.79
CA HIS A 78 30.30 13.71 -22.43
C HIS A 78 28.77 13.82 -22.20
N ALA A 79 28.30 13.12 -21.18
CA ALA A 79 26.91 13.28 -20.72
C ALA A 79 26.67 14.75 -20.32
N GLY A 80 25.53 15.32 -20.79
CA GLY A 80 25.18 16.72 -20.60
C GLY A 80 25.72 17.68 -21.67
N GLU A 81 26.53 17.22 -22.61
CA GLU A 81 27.02 18.01 -23.75
C GLU A 81 26.13 17.79 -24.98
N VAL A 82 26.02 18.81 -25.81
CA VAL A 82 25.36 18.70 -27.12
C VAL A 82 26.47 18.41 -28.16
N PRO A 83 26.38 17.30 -28.96
CA PRO A 83 27.38 17.01 -29.98
C PRO A 83 27.50 18.16 -30.98
N ALA A 84 28.68 18.81 -31.05
CA ALA A 84 28.94 19.89 -31.99
C ALA A 84 29.31 19.37 -33.39
N ALA A 85 29.70 18.12 -33.50
CA ALA A 85 30.14 17.50 -34.76
C ALA A 85 29.20 16.39 -35.22
N THR A 86 29.00 16.26 -36.51
CA THR A 86 28.39 15.09 -37.15
C THR A 86 29.50 14.02 -37.37
N LEU A 87 29.20 12.76 -37.17
CA LEU A 87 30.13 11.66 -37.44
C LEU A 87 30.35 11.53 -38.95
N ALA A 88 31.50 12.00 -39.40
CA ALA A 88 31.88 11.93 -40.83
C ALA A 88 32.34 10.52 -41.21
N PRO A 89 32.21 10.07 -42.46
CA PRO A 89 32.82 8.81 -42.95
C PRO A 89 34.31 8.75 -42.66
N GLY A 90 34.80 7.58 -42.25
CA GLY A 90 36.20 7.33 -41.95
C GLY A 90 36.68 7.94 -40.62
N THR A 91 35.78 8.37 -39.73
CA THR A 91 36.12 8.93 -38.40
C THR A 91 35.40 8.21 -37.27
N ALA A 92 35.87 8.41 -36.05
CA ALA A 92 35.19 7.98 -34.81
C ALA A 92 35.07 9.18 -33.87
N ILE A 93 34.03 9.16 -33.01
CA ILE A 93 33.82 10.11 -31.91
C ILE A 93 33.75 9.34 -30.61
N ALA A 94 34.58 9.70 -29.63
CA ALA A 94 34.50 9.12 -28.31
C ALA A 94 33.19 9.57 -27.61
N VAL A 95 32.49 8.63 -27.00
CA VAL A 95 31.18 8.91 -26.31
C VAL A 95 31.20 8.22 -24.95
N MET A 96 30.68 8.94 -23.95
CA MET A 96 30.50 8.39 -22.62
C MET A 96 29.10 7.83 -22.46
N THR A 97 28.92 6.90 -21.55
CA THR A 97 27.57 6.37 -21.20
C THR A 97 26.58 7.50 -20.88
N GLY A 98 25.43 7.48 -21.49
CA GLY A 98 24.41 8.52 -21.36
C GLY A 98 24.64 9.79 -22.17
N ALA A 99 25.78 9.92 -22.89
CA ALA A 99 26.02 11.05 -23.78
C ALA A 99 25.09 11.01 -25.00
N PRO A 100 24.58 12.16 -25.48
CA PRO A 100 23.86 12.24 -26.73
C PRO A 100 24.75 11.78 -27.89
N LEU A 101 24.19 11.00 -28.81
CA LEU A 101 24.94 10.50 -29.93
C LEU A 101 25.03 11.53 -31.07
N PRO A 102 26.23 11.73 -31.65
CA PRO A 102 26.38 12.55 -32.85
C PRO A 102 25.54 12.02 -34.01
N SER A 103 24.99 12.95 -34.82
CA SER A 103 24.28 12.57 -36.04
C SER A 103 25.19 11.75 -36.96
N GLY A 104 24.64 10.70 -37.56
CA GLY A 104 25.43 9.75 -38.39
C GLY A 104 25.98 8.55 -37.65
N THR A 105 25.80 8.45 -36.33
CA THR A 105 26.13 7.27 -35.54
C THR A 105 25.22 6.10 -35.91
N GLU A 106 25.83 4.97 -36.31
CA GLU A 106 25.15 3.74 -36.67
C GLU A 106 25.26 2.66 -35.58
N ALA A 107 26.34 2.73 -34.75
CA ALA A 107 26.54 1.90 -33.58
C ALA A 107 27.56 2.53 -32.64
N VAL A 108 27.66 2.02 -31.40
CA VAL A 108 28.73 2.34 -30.47
C VAL A 108 29.59 1.10 -30.25
N ALA A 109 30.92 1.24 -30.39
CA ALA A 109 31.87 0.20 -30.04
C ALA A 109 32.39 0.48 -28.62
N PRO A 110 32.26 -0.46 -27.66
CA PRO A 110 32.75 -0.31 -26.29
C PRO A 110 34.27 -0.08 -26.24
N VAL A 111 34.76 0.59 -25.20
CA VAL A 111 36.20 0.85 -24.99
C VAL A 111 37.03 -0.43 -24.97
N GLU A 112 36.48 -1.56 -24.55
CA GLU A 112 37.15 -2.86 -24.48
C GLU A 112 37.42 -3.47 -25.86
N TRP A 113 36.80 -2.95 -26.93
CA TRP A 113 36.93 -3.52 -28.28
C TRP A 113 38.02 -2.86 -29.11
N GLY A 114 38.70 -1.88 -28.56
CA GLY A 114 39.77 -1.20 -29.25
C GLY A 114 40.73 -0.45 -28.35
N THR A 115 41.71 0.20 -28.96
CA THR A 115 42.68 1.03 -28.26
C THR A 115 42.82 2.36 -28.94
N ALA A 116 42.73 3.46 -28.17
CA ALA A 116 42.93 4.81 -28.67
C ALA A 116 44.30 5.33 -28.24
N SER A 117 45.12 5.79 -29.22
CA SER A 117 46.42 6.40 -29.00
C SER A 117 46.65 7.46 -30.03
N GLU A 118 47.30 8.57 -29.65
CA GLU A 118 47.68 9.67 -30.55
C GLU A 118 46.53 10.19 -31.43
N GLY A 119 45.29 10.25 -30.88
CA GLY A 119 44.11 10.70 -31.60
C GLY A 119 43.55 9.70 -32.61
N ARG A 120 43.98 8.47 -32.59
CA ARG A 120 43.52 7.39 -33.47
C ARG A 120 42.99 6.22 -32.65
N LEU A 121 41.81 5.71 -33.07
CA LEU A 121 41.23 4.48 -32.60
C LEU A 121 41.70 3.31 -33.46
N ARG A 122 42.21 2.27 -32.85
CA ARG A 122 42.32 0.94 -33.46
C ARG A 122 41.19 0.08 -32.87
N LEU A 123 40.30 -0.35 -33.71
CA LEU A 123 39.15 -1.19 -33.33
C LEU A 123 39.38 -2.63 -33.82
N ASP A 124 39.36 -3.58 -32.88
CA ASP A 124 39.65 -4.99 -33.17
C ASP A 124 38.35 -5.84 -33.30
N ARG A 125 37.18 -5.26 -32.96
CA ARG A 125 35.85 -5.87 -33.10
C ARG A 125 34.82 -4.85 -33.57
N ALA A 126 34.01 -5.22 -34.60
CA ALA A 126 32.95 -4.38 -35.13
C ALA A 126 31.61 -4.57 -34.33
N PRO A 127 30.88 -3.50 -34.05
CA PRO A 127 29.51 -3.61 -33.51
C PRO A 127 28.52 -3.96 -34.61
N GLU A 128 27.37 -4.48 -34.20
CA GLU A 128 26.20 -4.64 -35.04
C GLU A 128 25.41 -3.33 -35.19
N ALA A 129 24.50 -3.26 -36.19
CA ALA A 129 23.70 -2.09 -36.41
C ALA A 129 22.82 -1.76 -35.20
N GLY A 130 22.89 -0.51 -34.73
CA GLY A 130 22.19 -0.04 -33.56
C GLY A 130 22.72 -0.54 -32.22
N GLN A 131 23.79 -1.34 -32.22
CA GLN A 131 24.32 -1.90 -30.97
C GLN A 131 24.81 -0.79 -30.03
N PHE A 132 24.41 -0.93 -28.74
CA PHE A 132 24.73 0.00 -27.65
C PHE A 132 24.24 1.43 -27.86
N ILE A 133 23.18 1.59 -28.69
CA ILE A 133 22.40 2.84 -28.81
C ILE A 133 21.12 2.66 -28.05
N ARG A 134 20.85 3.54 -27.06
CA ARG A 134 19.52 3.72 -26.49
C ARG A 134 18.77 4.74 -27.32
N ARG A 135 17.68 4.32 -27.91
CA ARG A 135 16.89 5.17 -28.80
C ARG A 135 16.01 6.13 -28.04
N ARG A 136 15.79 7.32 -28.57
CA ARG A 136 14.80 8.26 -28.09
C ARG A 136 13.44 7.57 -27.90
N GLY A 137 12.85 7.70 -26.72
CA GLY A 137 11.53 7.16 -26.40
C GLY A 137 11.46 5.63 -26.31
N GLU A 138 12.60 4.91 -26.20
CA GLU A 138 12.58 3.45 -26.13
C GLU A 138 12.00 2.92 -24.80
N ALA A 139 12.10 3.70 -23.72
CA ALA A 139 11.57 3.35 -22.42
C ALA A 139 10.14 3.87 -22.23
N LEU A 140 9.89 5.10 -22.64
CA LEU A 140 8.56 5.75 -22.61
C LEU A 140 8.47 6.79 -23.70
N ARG A 141 7.30 6.90 -24.31
CA ARG A 141 7.00 7.94 -25.31
C ARG A 141 6.15 9.05 -24.73
N GLU A 142 6.29 10.24 -25.27
CA GLU A 142 5.40 11.35 -24.98
C GLU A 142 3.92 10.93 -25.19
N GLY A 143 3.05 11.26 -24.22
CA GLY A 143 1.62 10.90 -24.22
C GLY A 143 1.31 9.48 -23.70
N GLU A 144 2.29 8.65 -23.45
CA GLU A 144 2.08 7.31 -22.87
C GLU A 144 1.67 7.38 -21.41
N GLU A 145 0.68 6.57 -21.00
CA GLU A 145 0.28 6.46 -19.60
C GLU A 145 1.38 5.73 -18.80
N VAL A 146 1.93 6.44 -17.82
CA VAL A 146 3.03 5.94 -16.95
C VAL A 146 2.49 5.19 -15.75
N LEU A 147 1.48 5.77 -15.10
CA LEU A 147 0.85 5.24 -13.89
C LEU A 147 -0.66 5.49 -13.96
N PRO A 148 -1.51 4.45 -13.84
CA PRO A 148 -2.95 4.62 -13.81
C PRO A 148 -3.44 5.24 -12.48
N SER A 149 -4.65 5.81 -12.51
CA SER A 149 -5.37 6.21 -11.29
C SER A 149 -5.56 4.99 -10.38
N GLY A 150 -5.54 5.20 -9.06
CA GLY A 150 -5.63 4.13 -8.06
C GLY A 150 -4.29 3.47 -7.73
N THR A 151 -3.21 3.82 -8.43
CA THR A 151 -1.86 3.32 -8.13
C THR A 151 -1.32 3.93 -6.84
N ALA A 152 -0.77 3.09 -5.95
CA ALA A 152 -0.02 3.55 -4.81
C ALA A 152 1.36 4.07 -5.24
N VAL A 153 1.72 5.29 -4.82
CA VAL A 153 3.00 5.91 -5.17
C VAL A 153 4.12 5.29 -4.34
N THR A 154 4.98 4.54 -5.01
CA THR A 154 6.17 3.90 -4.41
C THR A 154 7.42 4.77 -4.59
N PRO A 155 8.53 4.50 -3.88
CA PRO A 155 9.81 5.16 -4.17
C PRO A 155 10.27 5.02 -5.62
N GLY A 156 10.01 3.88 -6.27
CA GLY A 156 10.30 3.69 -7.70
C GLY A 156 9.45 4.60 -8.59
N ALA A 157 8.16 4.77 -8.26
CA ALA A 157 7.29 5.72 -8.95
C ALA A 157 7.80 7.16 -8.80
N ILE A 158 8.28 7.57 -7.62
CA ILE A 158 8.88 8.89 -7.41
C ILE A 158 10.07 9.11 -8.34
N GLY A 159 10.98 8.15 -8.44
CA GLY A 159 12.15 8.25 -9.31
C GLY A 159 11.76 8.41 -10.79
N LEU A 160 10.81 7.60 -11.25
CA LEU A 160 10.30 7.67 -12.63
C LEU A 160 9.61 9.02 -12.90
N LEU A 161 8.70 9.44 -12.03
CA LEU A 161 7.98 10.71 -12.17
C LEU A 161 8.93 11.92 -12.15
N ALA A 162 9.97 11.88 -11.33
CA ALA A 162 11.01 12.90 -11.30
C ALA A 162 11.78 12.97 -12.62
N SER A 163 12.12 11.82 -13.25
CA SER A 163 12.79 11.78 -14.56
C SER A 163 11.94 12.35 -15.69
N LEU A 164 10.61 12.40 -15.51
CA LEU A 164 9.64 13.00 -16.43
C LEU A 164 9.28 14.46 -16.07
N GLY A 165 10.00 15.08 -15.13
CA GLY A 165 9.77 16.46 -14.74
C GLY A 165 8.47 16.70 -13.96
N VAL A 166 7.84 15.65 -13.44
CA VAL A 166 6.63 15.76 -12.61
C VAL A 166 7.03 16.21 -11.21
N HIS A 167 6.64 17.41 -10.82
CA HIS A 167 6.95 17.99 -9.50
C HIS A 167 5.77 17.95 -8.52
N GLU A 168 4.57 17.75 -9.04
CA GLU A 168 3.32 17.68 -8.28
C GLU A 168 2.40 16.62 -8.89
N VAL A 169 1.68 15.89 -8.06
CA VAL A 169 0.74 14.85 -8.48
C VAL A 169 -0.61 15.00 -7.77
N ALA A 170 -1.69 14.67 -8.49
CA ALA A 170 -3.01 14.55 -7.91
C ALA A 170 -3.14 13.19 -7.21
N VAL A 171 -3.32 13.21 -5.91
CA VAL A 171 -3.55 12.00 -5.10
C VAL A 171 -4.91 12.03 -4.44
N ARG A 172 -5.43 10.89 -4.03
CA ARG A 172 -6.61 10.84 -3.16
C ARG A 172 -6.26 11.48 -1.82
N ARG A 173 -7.10 12.41 -1.31
CA ARG A 173 -6.92 12.89 0.05
C ARG A 173 -7.04 11.72 1.04
N ARG A 174 -6.52 11.86 2.23
CA ARG A 174 -6.68 10.83 3.26
C ARG A 174 -8.14 10.78 3.71
N PRO A 175 -8.80 9.57 3.78
CA PRO A 175 -10.12 9.44 4.41
C PRO A 175 -10.05 9.92 5.86
N ARG A 176 -10.94 10.83 6.24
CA ARG A 176 -11.02 11.37 7.60
C ARG A 176 -11.80 10.41 8.48
N VAL A 177 -11.18 9.94 9.55
CA VAL A 177 -11.76 8.93 10.44
C VAL A 177 -11.85 9.50 11.85
N ALA A 178 -13.03 9.43 12.46
CA ALA A 178 -13.20 9.67 13.88
C ALA A 178 -13.25 8.33 14.62
N VAL A 179 -12.51 8.23 15.71
CA VAL A 179 -12.47 7.07 16.61
C VAL A 179 -13.09 7.47 17.94
N VAL A 180 -14.11 6.73 18.37
CA VAL A 180 -14.81 6.96 19.63
C VAL A 180 -14.75 5.70 20.48
N ALA A 181 -13.97 5.71 21.54
CA ALA A 181 -14.02 4.66 22.54
C ALA A 181 -15.18 4.92 23.52
N THR A 182 -15.93 3.88 23.90
CA THR A 182 -17.08 4.04 24.78
C THR A 182 -17.00 3.13 26.00
N GLY A 183 -17.36 3.68 27.15
CA GLY A 183 -17.39 2.96 28.44
C GLY A 183 -17.22 3.89 29.62
N ASP A 184 -17.99 3.64 30.69
CA ASP A 184 -17.89 4.40 31.94
C ASP A 184 -16.62 4.06 32.72
N GLU A 185 -16.03 2.88 32.44
CA GLU A 185 -14.79 2.40 33.02
C GLU A 185 -13.52 3.06 32.44
N LEU A 186 -13.64 3.76 31.31
CA LEU A 186 -12.47 4.27 30.58
C LEU A 186 -11.94 5.58 31.21
N VAL A 187 -10.60 5.61 31.37
CA VAL A 187 -9.87 6.84 31.72
C VAL A 187 -8.78 7.11 30.66
N GLY A 188 -8.25 8.33 30.64
CA GLY A 188 -7.15 8.72 29.75
C GLY A 188 -5.89 7.90 29.96
N VAL A 189 -4.99 7.88 28.95
CA VAL A 189 -3.73 7.11 29.00
C VAL A 189 -2.78 7.61 30.10
N ASP A 190 -2.83 8.90 30.40
CA ASP A 190 -2.04 9.61 31.39
C ASP A 190 -2.68 9.62 32.79
N GLU A 191 -3.93 9.16 32.91
CA GLU A 191 -4.64 9.07 34.18
C GLU A 191 -4.35 7.77 34.91
N ALA A 192 -4.27 7.80 36.24
CA ALA A 192 -4.22 6.58 37.06
C ALA A 192 -5.63 6.00 37.23
N PRO A 193 -5.89 4.75 36.82
CA PRO A 193 -7.21 4.15 37.00
C PRO A 193 -7.57 3.99 38.47
N GLY A 194 -8.76 4.42 38.85
CA GLY A 194 -9.37 4.10 40.14
C GLY A 194 -10.00 2.70 40.14
N PRO A 195 -10.62 2.29 41.27
CA PRO A 195 -11.32 1.00 41.35
C PRO A 195 -12.39 0.87 40.25
N GLY A 196 -12.33 -0.21 39.46
CA GLY A 196 -13.27 -0.48 38.37
C GLY A 196 -12.97 0.29 37.08
N GLN A 197 -11.90 1.06 37.03
CA GLN A 197 -11.48 1.80 35.83
C GLN A 197 -10.31 1.13 35.12
N ILE A 198 -10.23 1.33 33.82
CA ILE A 198 -9.12 0.91 32.94
C ILE A 198 -8.73 2.05 31.99
N ARG A 199 -7.48 2.05 31.53
CA ARG A 199 -7.07 3.00 30.51
C ARG A 199 -7.68 2.66 29.14
N ASP A 200 -8.07 3.68 28.39
CA ASP A 200 -8.48 3.50 26.99
C ASP A 200 -7.28 3.03 26.15
N ALA A 201 -7.32 1.76 25.73
CA ALA A 201 -6.37 1.17 24.80
C ALA A 201 -6.88 1.19 23.35
N ASN A 202 -8.20 1.24 23.16
CA ASN A 202 -8.81 1.17 21.85
C ASN A 202 -8.65 2.47 21.07
N GLY A 203 -8.91 3.62 21.68
CA GLY A 203 -8.77 4.92 21.03
C GLY A 203 -7.41 5.11 20.38
N PRO A 204 -6.31 5.10 21.15
CA PRO A 204 -4.95 5.22 20.59
C PRO A 204 -4.58 4.10 19.61
N GLY A 205 -4.93 2.84 19.91
CA GLY A 205 -4.62 1.69 19.06
C GLY A 205 -5.30 1.77 17.68
N LEU A 206 -6.60 2.08 17.67
CA LEU A 206 -7.37 2.24 16.42
C LEU A 206 -6.94 3.49 15.65
N ALA A 207 -6.60 4.59 16.32
CA ALA A 207 -6.05 5.78 15.69
C ALA A 207 -4.73 5.46 14.95
N ALA A 208 -3.85 4.68 15.57
CA ALA A 208 -2.62 4.21 14.93
C ALA A 208 -2.92 3.31 13.71
N GLN A 209 -3.89 2.39 13.81
CA GLN A 209 -4.31 1.55 12.68
C GLN A 209 -4.92 2.38 11.53
N VAL A 210 -5.71 3.42 11.83
CA VAL A 210 -6.23 4.37 10.83
C VAL A 210 -5.09 5.03 10.07
N ALA A 211 -4.08 5.54 10.80
CA ALA A 211 -2.92 6.17 10.17
C ALA A 211 -2.13 5.18 9.30
N ALA A 212 -1.89 3.96 9.80
CA ALA A 212 -1.23 2.89 9.05
C ALA A 212 -2.05 2.38 7.83
N ALA A 213 -3.37 2.61 7.83
CA ALA A 213 -4.25 2.33 6.69
C ALA A 213 -4.38 3.50 5.70
N GLY A 214 -3.56 4.54 5.84
CA GLY A 214 -3.61 5.72 4.97
C GLY A 214 -4.72 6.72 5.28
N GLY A 215 -5.46 6.55 6.38
CA GLY A 215 -6.46 7.49 6.85
C GLY A 215 -5.88 8.68 7.63
N ALA A 216 -6.68 9.71 7.83
CA ALA A 216 -6.41 10.84 8.72
C ALA A 216 -7.35 10.77 9.92
N VAL A 217 -6.79 10.69 11.14
CA VAL A 217 -7.59 10.74 12.36
C VAL A 217 -8.01 12.19 12.62
N VAL A 218 -9.31 12.47 12.60
CA VAL A 218 -9.87 13.82 12.85
C VAL A 218 -10.43 13.96 14.26
N GLY A 219 -10.48 12.90 15.04
CA GLY A 219 -10.85 12.91 16.45
C GLY A 219 -10.61 11.54 17.08
N THR A 220 -10.06 11.55 18.30
CA THR A 220 -10.03 10.39 19.20
C THR A 220 -10.72 10.82 20.48
N LEU A 221 -11.88 10.26 20.74
CA LEU A 221 -12.78 10.69 21.79
C LEU A 221 -13.13 9.52 22.71
N VAL A 222 -13.34 9.82 23.99
CA VAL A 222 -13.92 8.88 24.94
C VAL A 222 -15.34 9.37 25.26
N ALA A 223 -16.32 8.53 25.00
CA ALA A 223 -17.71 8.79 25.37
C ALA A 223 -18.13 7.91 26.53
N ARG A 224 -18.81 8.49 27.53
CA ARG A 224 -19.47 7.76 28.60
C ARG A 224 -20.71 7.05 28.04
N ASP A 225 -21.15 6.01 28.73
CA ASP A 225 -22.37 5.27 28.37
C ASP A 225 -23.63 6.09 28.70
N THR A 226 -23.68 7.32 28.19
CA THR A 226 -24.84 8.22 28.29
C THR A 226 -25.22 8.80 26.93
N SER A 227 -26.50 8.98 26.68
CA SER A 227 -27.02 9.58 25.44
C SER A 227 -26.38 10.95 25.15
N ALA A 228 -26.20 11.78 26.19
CA ALA A 228 -25.59 13.11 26.06
C ALA A 228 -24.13 13.03 25.61
N SER A 229 -23.32 12.11 26.18
CA SER A 229 -21.90 11.95 25.84
C SER A 229 -21.72 11.40 24.42
N VAL A 230 -22.48 10.39 24.03
CA VAL A 230 -22.47 9.84 22.65
C VAL A 230 -22.90 10.89 21.65
N SER A 231 -23.93 11.66 21.96
CA SER A 231 -24.43 12.76 21.15
C SER A 231 -23.39 13.86 20.94
N ALA A 232 -22.67 14.23 22.01
CA ALA A 232 -21.59 15.22 21.94
C ALA A 232 -20.40 14.71 21.10
N ALA A 233 -20.02 13.43 21.27
CA ALA A 233 -18.99 12.81 20.46
C ALA A 233 -19.35 12.82 18.96
N LEU A 234 -20.58 12.44 18.61
CA LEU A 234 -21.07 12.51 17.22
C LEU A 234 -21.03 13.94 16.65
N ALA A 235 -21.45 14.93 17.45
CA ALA A 235 -21.42 16.32 17.03
C ALA A 235 -20.00 16.83 16.78
N ALA A 236 -19.01 16.30 17.48
CA ALA A 236 -17.60 16.61 17.26
C ALA A 236 -17.00 15.92 16.02
N CYS A 237 -17.69 14.92 15.45
CA CYS A 237 -17.22 14.10 14.33
C CYS A 237 -17.84 14.48 12.98
N THR A 238 -18.31 15.71 12.80
CA THR A 238 -19.03 16.15 11.58
C THR A 238 -18.18 16.08 10.33
N GLU A 239 -16.89 16.26 10.44
CA GLU A 239 -15.95 16.23 9.31
C GLU A 239 -15.45 14.83 8.93
N ALA A 240 -15.78 13.80 9.71
CA ALA A 240 -15.35 12.45 9.43
C ALA A 240 -16.06 11.85 8.21
N ASP A 241 -15.32 11.17 7.35
CA ASP A 241 -15.84 10.35 6.27
C ASP A 241 -16.28 8.97 6.77
N VAL A 242 -15.60 8.47 7.81
CA VAL A 242 -15.87 7.17 8.46
C VAL A 242 -15.87 7.35 9.97
N LEU A 243 -16.83 6.72 10.64
CA LEU A 243 -16.97 6.71 12.09
C LEU A 243 -16.63 5.30 12.63
N VAL A 244 -15.76 5.23 13.61
CA VAL A 244 -15.36 3.98 14.28
C VAL A 244 -15.65 4.12 15.76
N PHE A 245 -16.59 3.32 16.26
CA PHE A 245 -16.90 3.18 17.68
C PHE A 245 -16.26 1.91 18.22
N ALA A 246 -15.65 1.95 19.39
CA ALA A 246 -15.09 0.81 20.10
C ALA A 246 -15.73 0.66 21.48
N GLY A 247 -16.47 -0.39 21.69
CA GLY A 247 -17.32 -0.60 22.87
C GLY A 247 -18.76 -0.13 22.63
N GLY A 248 -19.67 -0.34 23.59
CA GLY A 248 -21.04 0.15 23.58
C GLY A 248 -21.92 -0.33 22.44
N VAL A 249 -21.54 -1.37 21.70
CA VAL A 249 -22.31 -1.91 20.56
C VAL A 249 -22.73 -3.36 20.79
N SER A 250 -22.79 -3.80 22.05
CA SER A 250 -23.21 -5.14 22.45
C SER A 250 -24.71 -5.19 22.84
N MET A 251 -25.27 -6.40 22.96
CA MET A 251 -26.70 -6.66 23.30
C MET A 251 -27.07 -6.46 24.78
N GLY A 252 -26.37 -5.65 25.54
CA GLY A 252 -26.79 -5.36 26.91
C GLY A 252 -28.05 -4.50 26.93
N GLU A 253 -28.94 -4.70 27.91
CA GLU A 253 -30.10 -3.83 28.16
C GLU A 253 -29.74 -2.34 28.36
N ARG A 254 -28.43 -2.05 28.47
CA ARG A 254 -27.81 -0.74 28.66
C ARG A 254 -27.02 -0.26 27.43
N ASP A 255 -27.25 -0.80 26.22
CA ASP A 255 -26.55 -0.35 25.01
C ASP A 255 -27.08 1.01 24.51
N LEU A 256 -26.77 2.03 25.31
CA LEU A 256 -27.18 3.42 25.05
C LEU A 256 -26.50 3.97 23.79
N VAL A 257 -25.29 3.48 23.45
CA VAL A 257 -24.56 3.93 22.26
C VAL A 257 -25.32 3.60 21.00
N ARG A 258 -25.74 2.36 20.84
CA ARG A 258 -26.50 1.92 19.68
C ARG A 258 -27.83 2.69 19.57
N THR A 259 -28.58 2.78 20.66
CA THR A 259 -29.88 3.48 20.69
C THR A 259 -29.73 4.96 20.32
N GLU A 260 -28.65 5.62 20.80
CA GLU A 260 -28.40 7.01 20.45
C GLU A 260 -27.97 7.17 18.99
N LEU A 261 -27.15 6.27 18.46
CA LEU A 261 -26.76 6.26 17.05
C LEU A 261 -27.99 6.07 16.15
N GLU A 262 -28.91 5.16 16.49
CA GLU A 262 -30.18 4.97 15.78
C GLU A 262 -31.05 6.25 15.83
N ARG A 263 -31.15 6.87 16.98
CA ARG A 263 -31.91 8.13 17.17
C ARG A 263 -31.32 9.28 16.36
N ARG A 264 -29.98 9.24 16.11
CA ARG A 264 -29.25 10.20 15.27
C ARG A 264 -29.30 9.88 13.78
N GLY A 265 -29.99 8.81 13.39
CA GLY A 265 -30.24 8.45 12.00
C GLY A 265 -29.33 7.36 11.44
N VAL A 266 -28.52 6.68 12.27
CA VAL A 266 -27.74 5.52 11.79
C VAL A 266 -28.71 4.43 11.36
N THR A 267 -28.55 3.99 10.12
CA THR A 267 -29.25 2.83 9.58
C THR A 267 -28.32 1.63 9.60
N TRP A 268 -28.60 0.67 10.49
CA TRP A 268 -27.78 -0.54 10.63
C TRP A 268 -28.06 -1.55 9.52
N SER A 269 -27.01 -1.99 8.82
CA SER A 269 -27.07 -3.05 7.81
C SER A 269 -27.05 -4.42 8.46
N PHE A 270 -26.10 -4.62 9.39
CA PHE A 270 -26.02 -5.86 10.15
C PHE A 270 -25.52 -5.64 11.59
N TRP A 271 -25.77 -6.65 12.41
CA TRP A 271 -25.27 -6.78 13.75
C TRP A 271 -24.96 -8.23 14.08
N LYS A 272 -23.76 -8.46 14.67
CA LYS A 272 -23.11 -9.73 14.86
C LYS A 272 -22.72 -10.43 13.56
N VAL A 273 -21.51 -10.89 13.57
CA VAL A 273 -20.91 -11.69 12.49
C VAL A 273 -20.51 -13.05 13.05
N ALA A 274 -20.66 -14.08 12.25
CA ALA A 274 -20.28 -15.45 12.61
C ALA A 274 -18.75 -15.61 12.57
N GLN A 275 -18.04 -14.92 13.49
CA GLN A 275 -16.58 -14.90 13.58
C GLN A 275 -16.06 -14.91 15.03
N ARG A 276 -14.77 -15.20 15.18
CA ARG A 276 -14.02 -15.16 16.43
C ARG A 276 -12.57 -14.71 16.15
N PRO A 277 -12.02 -13.67 16.89
CA PRO A 277 -12.75 -12.76 17.75
C PRO A 277 -13.65 -11.80 16.98
N GLY A 278 -14.40 -10.97 17.70
CA GLY A 278 -15.14 -9.88 17.09
C GLY A 278 -16.59 -10.21 16.71
N LYS A 279 -17.20 -11.27 17.26
CA LYS A 279 -18.62 -11.60 17.01
C LYS A 279 -19.59 -10.41 17.16
N PRO A 280 -19.50 -9.50 18.18
CA PRO A 280 -20.41 -8.36 18.34
C PRO A 280 -19.99 -7.15 17.47
N LEU A 281 -19.66 -7.37 16.22
CA LEU A 281 -19.43 -6.30 15.23
C LEU A 281 -20.77 -5.78 14.71
N ALA A 282 -20.92 -4.45 14.61
CA ALA A 282 -22.04 -3.78 13.96
C ALA A 282 -21.56 -2.90 12.81
N PHE A 283 -22.36 -2.78 11.77
CA PHE A 283 -22.12 -1.88 10.66
C PHE A 283 -23.40 -1.20 10.20
N GLY A 284 -23.30 0.10 9.95
CA GLY A 284 -24.38 0.92 9.44
C GLY A 284 -23.88 2.15 8.70
N VAL A 285 -24.80 3.02 8.34
CA VAL A 285 -24.53 4.26 7.61
C VAL A 285 -25.27 5.43 8.27
N LEU A 286 -24.59 6.56 8.45
CA LEU A 286 -25.12 7.84 8.91
C LEU A 286 -24.88 8.91 7.85
N ASP A 287 -25.95 9.43 7.24
CA ASP A 287 -25.87 10.45 6.18
C ASP A 287 -24.88 10.05 5.06
N GLY A 288 -24.88 8.76 4.73
CA GLY A 288 -24.00 8.18 3.74
C GLY A 288 -22.55 7.94 4.21
N ARG A 289 -22.22 8.20 5.47
CA ARG A 289 -20.92 7.90 6.08
C ARG A 289 -20.96 6.52 6.74
N PRO A 290 -20.02 5.61 6.44
CA PRO A 290 -19.87 4.34 7.12
C PRO A 290 -19.68 4.51 8.63
N VAL A 291 -20.38 3.68 9.40
CA VAL A 291 -20.29 3.60 10.86
C VAL A 291 -19.97 2.16 11.25
N LEU A 292 -18.78 1.94 11.82
CA LEU A 292 -18.36 0.65 12.36
C LEU A 292 -18.48 0.68 13.88
N GLY A 293 -19.23 -0.27 14.42
CA GLY A 293 -19.28 -0.55 15.86
C GLY A 293 -18.43 -1.76 16.20
N LEU A 294 -17.21 -1.53 16.70
CA LEU A 294 -16.24 -2.55 17.02
C LEU A 294 -16.43 -3.04 18.48
N PRO A 295 -16.04 -4.29 18.79
CA PRO A 295 -16.05 -4.79 20.15
C PRO A 295 -15.17 -3.97 21.11
N GLY A 296 -15.51 -3.92 22.41
CA GLY A 296 -14.71 -3.25 23.42
C GLY A 296 -13.38 -3.95 23.76
N ASN A 297 -13.28 -5.29 23.60
CA ASN A 297 -12.02 -6.01 23.82
C ASN A 297 -10.94 -5.59 22.82
N PRO A 298 -9.74 -5.17 23.24
CA PRO A 298 -8.72 -4.57 22.35
C PRO A 298 -8.30 -5.48 21.18
N VAL A 299 -8.09 -6.78 21.42
CA VAL A 299 -7.75 -7.70 20.32
C VAL A 299 -8.89 -7.84 19.33
N SER A 300 -10.14 -7.89 19.82
CA SER A 300 -11.30 -7.96 18.93
C SER A 300 -11.46 -6.69 18.09
N ALA A 301 -11.26 -5.52 18.69
CA ALA A 301 -11.30 -4.24 18.00
C ALA A 301 -10.23 -4.16 16.91
N ALA A 302 -8.98 -4.51 17.25
CA ALA A 302 -7.86 -4.50 16.32
C ALA A 302 -8.06 -5.48 15.16
N VAL A 303 -8.48 -6.72 15.41
CA VAL A 303 -8.78 -7.70 14.36
C VAL A 303 -9.93 -7.23 13.47
N CYS A 304 -11.03 -6.73 14.05
CA CYS A 304 -12.15 -6.21 13.27
C CYS A 304 -11.73 -5.00 12.43
N PHE A 305 -10.85 -4.13 12.95
CA PHE A 305 -10.30 -3.04 12.14
C PHE A 305 -9.56 -3.59 10.91
N GLU A 306 -8.65 -4.55 11.09
CA GLU A 306 -7.83 -5.11 10.00
C GLU A 306 -8.66 -5.79 8.91
N VAL A 307 -9.74 -6.48 9.28
CA VAL A 307 -10.51 -7.26 8.31
C VAL A 307 -11.71 -6.53 7.72
N TYR A 308 -12.10 -5.35 8.27
CA TYR A 308 -13.22 -4.55 7.78
C TYR A 308 -12.88 -3.08 7.54
N ALA A 309 -12.34 -2.37 8.55
CA ALA A 309 -12.09 -0.94 8.45
C ALA A 309 -10.92 -0.63 7.50
N ARG A 310 -9.82 -1.38 7.56
CA ARG A 310 -8.70 -1.22 6.64
C ARG A 310 -9.12 -1.43 5.17
N PRO A 311 -9.83 -2.53 4.79
CA PRO A 311 -10.37 -2.68 3.43
C PRO A 311 -11.31 -1.54 3.01
N LEU A 312 -12.17 -1.08 3.91
CA LEU A 312 -13.04 0.07 3.67
C LEU A 312 -12.22 1.33 3.34
N LEU A 313 -11.19 1.65 4.15
CA LEU A 313 -10.33 2.81 3.90
C LEU A 313 -9.54 2.68 2.59
N SER A 314 -9.07 1.47 2.27
CA SER A 314 -8.41 1.17 1.00
C SER A 314 -9.35 1.40 -0.20
N ALA A 315 -10.61 0.95 -0.09
CA ALA A 315 -11.64 1.22 -1.09
C ALA A 315 -11.96 2.72 -1.19
N CYS A 316 -12.01 3.46 -0.07
CA CYS A 316 -12.17 4.92 -0.07
C CYS A 316 -11.00 5.63 -0.76
N LEU A 317 -9.79 5.09 -0.73
CA LEU A 317 -8.63 5.58 -1.47
C LEU A 317 -8.68 5.21 -2.96
N GLY A 318 -9.64 4.39 -3.39
CA GLY A 318 -9.82 3.98 -4.79
C GLY A 318 -8.85 2.90 -5.25
N HIS A 319 -8.32 2.08 -4.34
CA HIS A 319 -7.53 0.92 -4.70
C HIS A 319 -8.39 -0.10 -5.45
N ALA A 320 -7.88 -0.64 -6.55
CA ALA A 320 -8.58 -1.66 -7.35
C ALA A 320 -8.76 -2.98 -6.58
N ASP A 321 -7.78 -3.34 -5.75
CA ASP A 321 -7.86 -4.44 -4.79
C ASP A 321 -7.74 -3.87 -3.37
N PRO A 322 -8.88 -3.65 -2.68
CA PRO A 322 -8.89 -3.06 -1.35
C PRO A 322 -8.56 -4.07 -0.25
N LEU A 323 -8.50 -5.38 -0.54
CA LEU A 323 -8.27 -6.39 0.46
C LEU A 323 -6.80 -6.44 0.90
N PRO A 324 -6.52 -6.78 2.18
CA PRO A 324 -5.17 -6.99 2.64
C PRO A 324 -4.51 -8.14 1.88
N HIS A 325 -3.22 -7.96 1.58
CA HIS A 325 -2.45 -9.03 0.96
C HIS A 325 -2.47 -10.28 1.84
N SER A 326 -2.74 -11.43 1.23
CA SER A 326 -2.77 -12.71 1.90
C SER A 326 -2.03 -13.77 1.07
N GLU A 327 -1.46 -14.75 1.76
CA GLU A 327 -0.73 -15.86 1.17
C GLU A 327 -1.13 -17.19 1.81
N ALA A 328 -0.88 -18.31 1.13
CA ALA A 328 -1.10 -19.63 1.71
C ALA A 328 0.00 -19.96 2.73
N GLY A 329 -0.39 -20.49 3.88
CA GLY A 329 0.52 -20.98 4.92
C GLY A 329 0.05 -22.29 5.51
N ARG A 330 0.96 -23.05 6.12
CA ARG A 330 0.66 -24.34 6.76
C ARG A 330 0.81 -24.24 8.27
N LEU A 331 -0.17 -24.74 8.99
CA LEU A 331 -0.14 -24.79 10.47
C LEU A 331 0.91 -25.78 10.96
N ASP A 332 1.80 -25.36 11.85
CA ASP A 332 2.76 -26.22 12.53
C ASP A 332 2.15 -26.95 13.74
N ALA A 333 1.05 -26.43 14.27
CA ALA A 333 0.32 -27.02 15.39
C ALA A 333 -1.18 -26.81 15.19
N ALA A 334 -1.99 -27.66 15.80
CA ALA A 334 -3.43 -27.50 15.79
C ALA A 334 -3.85 -26.18 16.45
N LEU A 335 -4.88 -25.54 15.89
CA LEU A 335 -5.47 -24.30 16.41
C LEU A 335 -6.92 -24.55 16.82
N PRO A 336 -7.38 -23.96 17.93
CA PRO A 336 -8.77 -24.09 18.34
C PRO A 336 -9.67 -23.32 17.36
N THR A 337 -10.63 -24.02 16.80
CA THR A 337 -11.73 -23.47 16.03
C THR A 337 -12.96 -23.25 16.92
N ALA A 338 -13.97 -22.60 16.40
CA ALA A 338 -15.28 -22.50 17.02
C ALA A 338 -16.32 -22.84 15.95
N ALA A 339 -17.01 -23.96 16.14
CA ALA A 339 -17.98 -24.49 15.16
C ALA A 339 -18.95 -23.37 14.67
N GLY A 340 -19.09 -23.25 13.37
CA GLY A 340 -19.92 -22.23 12.72
C GLY A 340 -19.37 -20.80 12.77
N LEU A 341 -18.15 -20.58 13.26
CA LEU A 341 -17.52 -19.26 13.30
C LEU A 341 -16.23 -19.21 12.50
N HIS A 342 -16.08 -18.28 11.59
CA HIS A 342 -14.79 -17.95 10.97
C HIS A 342 -13.81 -17.48 12.05
N THR A 343 -12.69 -18.18 12.23
CA THR A 343 -11.76 -17.87 13.30
C THR A 343 -10.49 -17.20 12.77
N PHE A 344 -10.17 -16.01 13.31
CA PHE A 344 -8.92 -15.28 13.07
C PHE A 344 -7.94 -15.61 14.19
N ALA A 345 -7.03 -16.55 13.93
CA ALA A 345 -6.02 -16.93 14.91
C ALA A 345 -4.76 -16.08 14.73
N ARG A 346 -4.23 -15.51 15.84
CA ARG A 346 -2.96 -14.78 15.81
C ARG A 346 -1.82 -15.80 15.72
N VAL A 347 -0.97 -15.65 14.72
CA VAL A 347 0.12 -16.59 14.42
C VAL A 347 1.43 -15.86 14.16
N THR A 348 2.53 -16.53 14.46
CA THR A 348 3.85 -16.20 13.90
C THR A 348 4.04 -16.94 12.58
N ALA A 349 4.77 -16.35 11.64
CA ALA A 349 4.93 -16.86 10.29
C ALA A 349 6.42 -16.92 9.91
N ARG A 350 6.92 -18.11 9.53
CA ARG A 350 8.30 -18.33 9.10
C ARG A 350 8.35 -19.23 7.88
N ARG A 351 9.20 -18.91 6.90
CA ARG A 351 9.46 -19.83 5.78
C ARG A 351 10.47 -20.91 6.24
N ASP A 352 10.16 -22.16 5.92
CA ASP A 352 11.08 -23.27 6.10
C ASP A 352 12.08 -23.36 4.93
N GLU A 353 13.00 -24.33 5.00
CA GLU A 353 14.04 -24.54 3.99
C GLU A 353 13.49 -24.88 2.59
N SER A 354 12.26 -25.41 2.51
CA SER A 354 11.55 -25.68 1.26
C SER A 354 10.77 -24.48 0.72
N GLY A 355 10.80 -23.33 1.44
CA GLY A 355 10.08 -22.12 1.07
C GLY A 355 8.61 -22.09 1.53
N VAL A 356 8.12 -23.13 2.20
CA VAL A 356 6.75 -23.19 2.72
C VAL A 356 6.60 -22.27 3.92
N LEU A 357 5.55 -21.44 3.92
CA LEU A 357 5.21 -20.58 5.05
C LEU A 357 4.60 -21.42 6.19
N ARG A 358 5.31 -21.50 7.31
CA ARG A 358 4.91 -22.19 8.52
C ARG A 358 4.29 -21.22 9.51
N LEU A 359 3.14 -21.60 10.06
CA LEU A 359 2.34 -20.76 10.94
C LEU A 359 2.23 -21.43 12.31
N ARG A 360 2.60 -20.70 13.36
CA ARG A 360 2.49 -21.16 14.76
C ARG A 360 1.55 -20.27 15.55
N PRO A 361 0.76 -20.80 16.49
CA PRO A 361 -0.02 -19.99 17.41
C PRO A 361 0.88 -18.99 18.16
N ALA A 362 0.54 -17.71 18.15
CA ALA A 362 1.22 -16.68 18.91
C ALA A 362 0.67 -16.62 20.35
N GLY A 363 0.93 -17.64 21.14
CA GLY A 363 0.48 -17.72 22.54
C GLY A 363 -1.05 -17.81 22.70
N ALA A 364 -1.56 -17.24 23.79
CA ALA A 364 -2.97 -17.32 24.17
C ALA A 364 -3.86 -16.54 23.18
N GLN A 365 -4.94 -17.19 22.71
CA GLN A 365 -5.86 -16.64 21.71
C GLN A 365 -7.04 -15.86 22.30
N GLY A 366 -7.01 -15.52 23.60
CA GLY A 366 -8.06 -14.72 24.25
C GLY A 366 -8.16 -13.30 23.68
N SER A 367 -9.37 -12.77 23.58
CA SER A 367 -9.62 -11.41 23.04
C SER A 367 -9.17 -10.27 23.96
N HIS A 368 -8.85 -10.58 25.21
CA HIS A 368 -8.30 -9.66 26.21
C HIS A 368 -6.76 -9.67 26.28
N VAL A 369 -6.09 -10.62 25.59
CA VAL A 369 -4.63 -10.77 25.62
C VAL A 369 -4.01 -9.85 24.58
N ALA A 370 -3.97 -8.54 24.85
CA ALA A 370 -3.48 -7.54 23.91
C ALA A 370 -2.03 -7.79 23.45
N ARG A 371 -1.18 -8.38 24.30
CA ARG A 371 0.19 -8.74 23.95
C ARG A 371 0.27 -9.67 22.74
N SER A 372 -0.75 -10.52 22.50
CA SER A 372 -0.80 -11.40 21.33
C SER A 372 -0.79 -10.67 19.98
N LEU A 373 -1.13 -9.38 19.94
CA LEU A 373 -1.00 -8.55 18.75
C LEU A 373 0.48 -8.23 18.44
N LEU A 374 1.30 -8.04 19.48
CA LEU A 374 2.74 -7.77 19.32
C LEU A 374 3.54 -9.06 19.05
N ASP A 375 3.11 -10.18 19.66
CA ASP A 375 3.79 -11.46 19.57
C ASP A 375 3.44 -12.23 18.28
N SER A 376 2.60 -11.68 17.40
CA SER A 376 2.15 -12.30 16.14
C SER A 376 2.56 -11.51 14.91
N ASP A 377 2.76 -12.22 13.79
CA ASP A 377 3.04 -11.61 12.48
C ASP A 377 1.76 -11.33 11.68
N GLY A 378 0.62 -11.91 12.10
CA GLY A 378 -0.64 -11.76 11.38
C GLY A 378 -1.72 -12.75 11.83
N LEU A 379 -2.70 -12.91 10.97
CA LEU A 379 -3.91 -13.72 11.17
C LEU A 379 -3.91 -14.95 10.26
N ALA A 380 -4.09 -16.13 10.84
CA ALA A 380 -4.53 -17.32 10.09
C ALA A 380 -6.05 -17.33 10.04
N HIS A 381 -6.62 -17.46 8.86
CA HIS A 381 -8.06 -17.53 8.61
C HIS A 381 -8.50 -18.98 8.65
N LEU A 382 -9.28 -19.36 9.65
CA LEU A 382 -9.82 -20.70 9.82
C LEU A 382 -11.32 -20.67 9.45
N PRO A 383 -11.73 -21.38 8.39
CA PRO A 383 -13.11 -21.35 7.89
C PRO A 383 -14.13 -21.79 8.94
N ALA A 384 -15.33 -21.23 8.90
CA ALA A 384 -16.43 -21.57 9.80
C ALA A 384 -16.91 -23.03 9.65
N SER A 385 -16.61 -23.68 8.52
CA SER A 385 -16.92 -25.08 8.23
C SER A 385 -15.98 -26.08 8.91
N TRP A 386 -14.92 -25.62 9.56
CA TRP A 386 -13.93 -26.50 10.19
C TRP A 386 -14.29 -26.76 11.65
N ASP A 387 -14.40 -28.03 12.01
CA ASP A 387 -14.55 -28.47 13.40
C ASP A 387 -13.22 -28.41 14.16
N ALA A 388 -12.09 -28.64 13.46
CA ALA A 388 -10.74 -28.53 13.96
C ALA A 388 -9.79 -28.00 12.89
N ALA A 389 -8.77 -27.25 13.30
CA ALA A 389 -7.66 -26.81 12.44
C ALA A 389 -6.41 -27.61 12.84
N GLU A 390 -6.23 -28.75 12.16
CA GLU A 390 -5.14 -29.68 12.47
C GLU A 390 -3.77 -29.17 12.04
N ALA A 391 -2.71 -29.69 12.66
CA ALA A 391 -1.35 -29.45 12.20
C ALA A 391 -1.17 -29.94 10.76
N GLY A 392 -0.46 -29.17 9.93
CA GLY A 392 -0.29 -29.44 8.49
C GLY A 392 -1.39 -28.87 7.59
N ALA A 393 -2.51 -28.43 8.15
CA ALA A 393 -3.58 -27.82 7.36
C ALA A 393 -3.09 -26.53 6.67
N GLU A 394 -3.52 -26.37 5.42
CA GLU A 394 -3.26 -25.15 4.65
C GLU A 394 -4.36 -24.13 4.92
N VAL A 395 -3.96 -22.90 5.23
CA VAL A 395 -4.84 -21.79 5.57
C VAL A 395 -4.39 -20.50 4.89
N THR A 396 -5.31 -19.56 4.73
CA THR A 396 -4.97 -18.20 4.32
C THR A 396 -4.30 -17.48 5.50
N PHE A 397 -3.15 -16.88 5.26
CA PHE A 397 -2.44 -16.01 6.20
C PHE A 397 -2.50 -14.57 5.71
N GLN A 398 -3.00 -13.69 6.55
CA GLN A 398 -3.00 -12.24 6.38
C GLN A 398 -1.97 -11.64 7.32
N ARG A 399 -0.92 -11.04 6.78
CA ARG A 399 0.10 -10.34 7.58
C ARG A 399 -0.48 -9.04 8.15
N TRP A 400 -0.04 -8.66 9.37
CA TRP A 400 -0.32 -7.33 9.87
C TRP A 400 0.27 -6.27 8.91
N ALA A 401 -0.45 -5.19 8.72
CA ALA A 401 0.01 -4.10 7.85
C ALA A 401 0.55 -2.90 8.67
N TRP A 402 1.08 -3.20 9.86
CA TRP A 402 1.78 -2.23 10.70
C TRP A 402 3.17 -2.72 11.10
#